data_dbf531c53989f068ac47b51fe182e70f
#
_entry.id   dbf531c53989f068ac47b51fe182e70f
#
_cell.length_a   1.000
_cell.length_b   1.000
_cell.length_c   1.000
_cell.angle_alpha   90.00
_cell.angle_beta   90.00
_cell.angle_gamma   90.00
#
_symmetry.space_group_name_H-M   'P 1'
#
loop_
_entity.id
_entity.type
_entity.pdbx_description
1 polymer ?
#
loop_
_entity_poly.entity_id
_entity_poly.type
_entity_poly.pdbx_seq_one_letter_code
_entity_poly.pdbx_strand_id
1 'polypeptide(L)'
;MAYYNSFKELKQLAEAELFTALVGDVLDKMGYLHQFLPASVKPIDPAMTVFGKAMPVLEADVFAEQLTASANPFLNKPFGIMFEALDSLQEDEVYICTGSSLRYALWGGLMSTRAMKLNAAGAVLHGYSRDTNEVLRLGFPTFSMGTYAQDQGPRGKVIDFRV
;
A
#
# COMPACT_ATOMS: atom_id res chain seq x y z
N MET A 1 -21.27 -20.44 14.09
CA MET A 1 -19.98 -21.14 13.98
C MET A 1 -19.09 -20.31 13.07
N ALA A 2 -17.84 -20.09 13.44
CA ALA A 2 -16.89 -19.48 12.52
C ALA A 2 -16.54 -20.48 11.40
N TYR A 3 -16.52 -20.01 10.14
CA TYR A 3 -16.20 -20.85 8.98
C TYR A 3 -14.67 -21.07 8.81
N TYR A 4 -13.85 -20.41 9.62
CA TYR A 4 -12.39 -20.51 9.63
C TYR A 4 -11.85 -20.33 11.05
N ASN A 5 -10.68 -20.92 11.33
CA ASN A 5 -10.03 -20.88 12.64
C ASN A 5 -8.70 -20.10 12.62
N SER A 6 -8.22 -19.72 11.43
CA SER A 6 -6.98 -18.97 11.25
C SER A 6 -7.08 -18.02 10.06
N PHE A 7 -6.19 -17.01 10.03
CA PHE A 7 -6.11 -16.10 8.87
C PHE A 7 -5.73 -16.86 7.59
N LYS A 8 -4.91 -17.89 7.69
CA LYS A 8 -4.52 -18.73 6.56
C LYS A 8 -5.72 -19.47 5.95
N GLU A 9 -6.60 -20.02 6.77
CA GLU A 9 -7.85 -20.64 6.30
C GLU A 9 -8.79 -19.60 5.67
N LEU A 10 -8.94 -18.43 6.30
CA LEU A 10 -9.72 -17.33 5.73
C LEU A 10 -9.19 -16.92 4.36
N LYS A 11 -7.87 -16.77 4.22
CA LYS A 11 -7.23 -16.41 2.95
C LYS A 11 -7.51 -17.45 1.87
N GLN A 12 -7.36 -18.74 2.18
CA GLN A 12 -7.64 -19.83 1.25
C GLN A 12 -9.11 -19.82 0.79
N LEU A 13 -10.05 -19.62 1.71
CA LEU A 13 -11.48 -19.51 1.38
C LEU A 13 -11.76 -18.28 0.51
N ALA A 14 -11.16 -17.14 0.85
CA ALA A 14 -11.33 -15.91 0.08
C ALA A 14 -10.79 -16.06 -1.35
N GLU A 15 -9.61 -16.63 -1.52
CA GLU A 15 -8.99 -16.86 -2.83
C GLU A 15 -9.79 -17.86 -3.69
N ALA A 16 -10.44 -18.84 -3.07
CA ALA A 16 -11.22 -19.86 -3.78
C ALA A 16 -12.63 -19.41 -4.16
N GLU A 17 -13.29 -18.62 -3.31
CA GLU A 17 -14.74 -18.39 -3.37
C GLU A 17 -15.13 -16.92 -3.61
N LEU A 18 -14.23 -15.96 -3.33
CA LEU A 18 -14.57 -14.54 -3.35
C LEU A 18 -13.96 -13.81 -4.54
N PHE A 19 -14.71 -12.83 -5.02
CA PHE A 19 -14.23 -11.80 -5.94
C PHE A 19 -14.81 -10.45 -5.53
N THR A 20 -14.15 -9.37 -5.93
CA THR A 20 -14.39 -8.02 -5.40
C THR A 20 -15.85 -7.57 -5.50
N ALA A 21 -16.54 -7.83 -6.62
CA ALA A 21 -17.94 -7.42 -6.78
C ALA A 21 -18.88 -8.18 -5.81
N LEU A 22 -18.68 -9.49 -5.63
CA LEU A 22 -19.46 -10.27 -4.67
C LEU A 22 -19.28 -9.76 -3.24
N VAL A 23 -18.04 -9.46 -2.85
CA VAL A 23 -17.74 -8.90 -1.52
C VAL A 23 -18.46 -7.55 -1.34
N GLY A 24 -18.41 -6.68 -2.35
CA GLY A 24 -19.11 -5.40 -2.34
C GLY A 24 -20.61 -5.54 -2.17
N ASP A 25 -21.25 -6.42 -2.96
CA ASP A 25 -22.69 -6.67 -2.89
C ASP A 25 -23.13 -7.19 -1.51
N VAL A 26 -22.29 -8.02 -0.87
CA VAL A 26 -22.56 -8.52 0.49
C VAL A 26 -22.42 -7.40 1.51
N LEU A 27 -21.37 -6.56 1.40
CA LEU A 27 -21.14 -5.43 2.30
C LEU A 27 -22.28 -4.41 2.18
N ASP A 28 -22.78 -4.12 0.98
CA ASP A 28 -23.93 -3.25 0.76
C ASP A 28 -25.20 -3.79 1.47
N LYS A 29 -25.47 -5.10 1.38
CA LYS A 29 -26.57 -5.74 2.09
C LYS A 29 -26.42 -5.68 3.62
N MET A 30 -25.17 -5.63 4.11
CA MET A 30 -24.87 -5.45 5.54
C MET A 30 -24.93 -3.98 5.98
N GLY A 31 -25.15 -3.03 5.06
CA GLY A 31 -25.22 -1.60 5.33
C GLY A 31 -23.86 -0.87 5.27
N TYR A 32 -22.82 -1.53 4.79
CA TYR A 32 -21.49 -0.93 4.59
C TYR A 32 -21.36 -0.40 3.16
N LEU A 33 -21.82 0.82 2.92
CA LEU A 33 -21.97 1.40 1.57
C LEU A 33 -20.71 2.08 1.01
N HIS A 34 -19.59 2.13 1.76
CA HIS A 34 -18.40 2.89 1.39
C HIS A 34 -17.12 2.05 1.53
N GLN A 35 -17.12 0.82 1.03
CA GLN A 35 -16.04 -0.14 1.21
C GLN A 35 -15.12 -0.31 -0.01
N PHE A 36 -15.45 0.34 -1.13
CA PHE A 36 -14.60 0.35 -2.30
C PHE A 36 -13.58 1.48 -2.24
N LEU A 37 -12.35 1.16 -2.62
CA LEU A 37 -11.33 2.17 -2.89
C LEU A 37 -11.74 3.01 -4.12
N PRO A 38 -11.18 4.24 -4.28
CA PRO A 38 -11.41 5.03 -5.48
C PRO A 38 -11.13 4.22 -6.75
N ALA A 39 -12.00 4.32 -7.75
CA ALA A 39 -11.88 3.58 -9.01
C ALA A 39 -10.59 3.90 -9.81
N SER A 40 -9.88 4.97 -9.44
CA SER A 40 -8.56 5.31 -9.96
C SER A 40 -7.44 4.40 -9.45
N VAL A 41 -7.62 3.75 -8.29
CA VAL A 41 -6.65 2.78 -7.75
C VAL A 41 -6.88 1.44 -8.45
N LYS A 42 -5.90 1.02 -9.24
CA LYS A 42 -5.98 -0.19 -10.06
C LYS A 42 -4.74 -1.05 -9.89
N PRO A 43 -4.83 -2.36 -10.11
CA PRO A 43 -3.64 -3.21 -10.20
C PRO A 43 -2.76 -2.75 -11.36
N ILE A 44 -1.44 -2.80 -11.19
CA ILE A 44 -0.48 -2.49 -12.28
C ILE A 44 -0.47 -3.56 -13.37
N ASP A 45 -0.94 -4.77 -13.05
CA ASP A 45 -1.28 -5.84 -13.99
C ASP A 45 -2.70 -6.33 -13.66
N PRO A 46 -3.61 -6.39 -14.64
CA PRO A 46 -4.99 -6.85 -14.42
C PRO A 46 -5.14 -8.23 -13.78
N ALA A 47 -4.12 -9.08 -13.88
CA ALA A 47 -4.12 -10.40 -13.25
C ALA A 47 -3.80 -10.36 -11.75
N MET A 48 -3.29 -9.24 -11.23
CA MET A 48 -2.94 -9.14 -9.82
C MET A 48 -4.19 -9.06 -8.94
N THR A 49 -4.18 -9.88 -7.90
CA THR A 49 -5.12 -9.82 -6.78
C THR A 49 -4.36 -9.66 -5.48
N VAL A 50 -5.00 -9.10 -4.47
CA VAL A 50 -4.44 -8.97 -3.12
C VAL A 50 -5.49 -9.29 -2.08
N PHE A 51 -5.12 -10.11 -1.11
CA PHE A 51 -5.88 -10.38 0.09
C PHE A 51 -4.93 -10.40 1.29
N GLY A 52 -5.20 -9.58 2.28
CA GLY A 52 -4.28 -9.46 3.42
C GLY A 52 -4.81 -8.55 4.52
N LYS A 53 -4.02 -8.40 5.55
CA LYS A 53 -4.30 -7.49 6.68
C LYS A 53 -3.81 -6.09 6.32
N ALA A 54 -4.62 -5.07 6.54
CA ALA A 54 -4.23 -3.69 6.28
C ALA A 54 -3.09 -3.25 7.23
N MET A 55 -2.01 -2.71 6.65
CA MET A 55 -0.98 -1.94 7.36
C MET A 55 -1.00 -0.52 6.80
N PRO A 56 -1.77 0.39 7.43
CA PRO A 56 -1.93 1.76 6.95
C PRO A 56 -0.66 2.57 7.15
N VAL A 57 -0.37 3.43 6.17
CA VAL A 57 0.78 4.33 6.14
C VAL A 57 0.32 5.72 5.72
N LEU A 58 0.65 6.71 6.53
CA LEU A 58 0.35 8.10 6.27
C LEU A 58 1.56 8.83 5.69
N GLU A 59 1.40 9.32 4.48
CA GLU A 59 2.36 10.17 3.78
C GLU A 59 1.95 11.64 3.90
N ALA A 60 2.90 12.54 3.81
CA ALA A 60 2.67 13.97 3.69
C ALA A 60 3.63 14.63 2.71
N ASP A 61 3.13 15.61 1.98
CA ASP A 61 3.94 16.43 1.09
C ASP A 61 4.90 17.34 1.87
N VAL A 62 6.08 17.52 1.29
CA VAL A 62 7.08 18.50 1.74
C VAL A 62 7.24 19.56 0.67
N PHE A 63 7.07 20.82 1.04
CA PHE A 63 7.15 21.97 0.14
C PHE A 63 8.40 22.83 0.35
N ALA A 64 9.19 22.57 1.39
CA ALA A 64 10.41 23.31 1.67
C ALA A 64 11.61 22.68 0.95
N GLU A 65 12.36 23.49 0.21
CA GLU A 65 13.58 23.03 -0.49
C GLU A 65 14.68 22.62 0.49
N GLN A 66 14.71 23.19 1.69
CA GLN A 66 15.61 22.81 2.77
C GLN A 66 14.84 22.84 4.11
N LEU A 67 14.73 21.69 4.74
CA LEU A 67 14.25 21.59 6.13
C LEU A 67 15.42 21.82 7.06
N THR A 68 15.75 23.07 7.33
CA THR A 68 16.92 23.46 8.11
C THR A 68 16.79 23.24 9.62
N ALA A 69 15.65 23.04 10.15
CA ALA A 69 15.41 22.56 11.53
C ALA A 69 13.89 22.40 11.77
N SER A 70 13.34 21.23 11.54
CA SER A 70 11.99 20.94 12.02
C SER A 70 12.04 20.53 13.49
N ALA A 71 11.12 21.01 14.30
CA ALA A 71 10.89 20.49 15.65
C ALA A 71 10.45 19.01 15.63
N ASN A 72 9.96 18.53 14.48
CA ASN A 72 9.63 17.13 14.27
C ASN A 72 10.86 16.38 13.70
N PRO A 73 11.50 15.48 14.48
CA PRO A 73 12.71 14.78 14.06
C PRO A 73 12.48 13.86 12.84
N PHE A 74 11.25 13.42 12.57
CA PHE A 74 10.93 12.59 11.40
C PHE A 74 11.06 13.38 10.09
N LEU A 75 10.78 14.67 10.11
CA LEU A 75 10.94 15.52 8.93
C LEU A 75 12.41 15.77 8.55
N ASN A 76 13.35 15.49 9.44
CA ASN A 76 14.78 15.63 9.15
C ASN A 76 15.36 14.39 8.41
N LYS A 77 14.62 13.29 8.33
CA LYS A 77 15.02 12.10 7.57
C LYS A 77 14.59 12.25 6.10
N PRO A 78 15.38 11.75 5.12
CA PRO A 78 15.05 11.89 3.68
C PRO A 78 13.64 11.42 3.30
N PHE A 79 13.17 10.30 3.86
CA PHE A 79 11.87 9.68 3.57
C PHE A 79 10.92 9.67 4.79
N GLY A 80 11.22 10.48 5.83
CA GLY A 80 10.52 10.36 7.10
C GLY A 80 10.78 9.01 7.76
N ILE A 81 9.74 8.31 8.17
CA ILE A 81 9.81 6.97 8.77
C ILE A 81 9.41 5.85 7.81
N MET A 82 9.59 6.07 6.49
CA MET A 82 9.23 5.08 5.46
C MET A 82 9.97 3.75 5.64
N PHE A 83 11.27 3.78 5.97
CA PHE A 83 12.03 2.55 6.16
C PHE A 83 11.56 1.77 7.40
N GLU A 84 11.23 2.47 8.47
CA GLU A 84 10.65 1.89 9.67
C GLU A 84 9.28 1.25 9.39
N ALA A 85 8.42 1.94 8.63
CA ALA A 85 7.14 1.41 8.19
C ALA A 85 7.32 0.16 7.34
N LEU A 86 8.20 0.21 6.33
CA LEU A 86 8.48 -0.91 5.44
C LEU A 86 9.05 -2.12 6.19
N ASP A 87 10.00 -1.89 7.11
CA ASP A 87 10.63 -2.95 7.89
C ASP A 87 9.71 -3.55 8.95
N SER A 88 8.64 -2.84 9.33
CA SER A 88 7.64 -3.34 10.27
C SER A 88 6.60 -4.27 9.65
N LEU A 89 6.57 -4.41 8.31
CA LEU A 89 5.64 -5.30 7.63
C LEU A 89 5.77 -6.74 8.14
N GLN A 90 4.63 -7.38 8.30
CA GLN A 90 4.51 -8.76 8.73
C GLN A 90 3.92 -9.62 7.60
N GLU A 91 3.99 -10.94 7.77
CA GLU A 91 3.37 -11.89 6.87
C GLU A 91 1.88 -11.60 6.66
N ASP A 92 1.45 -11.66 5.40
CA ASP A 92 0.09 -11.38 4.95
C ASP A 92 -0.38 -9.93 5.15
N GLU A 93 0.49 -8.99 5.49
CA GLU A 93 0.12 -7.58 5.52
C GLU A 93 0.17 -6.93 4.13
N VAL A 94 -0.72 -5.98 3.92
CA VAL A 94 -0.78 -5.10 2.73
C VAL A 94 -0.38 -3.70 3.15
N TYR A 95 0.67 -3.17 2.55
CA TYR A 95 1.10 -1.78 2.74
C TYR A 95 0.09 -0.85 2.06
N ILE A 96 -0.67 -0.08 2.83
CA ILE A 96 -1.70 0.83 2.30
C ILE A 96 -1.28 2.26 2.56
N CYS A 97 -0.88 3.00 1.52
CA CYS A 97 -0.36 4.36 1.66
C CYS A 97 -1.29 5.41 1.06
N THR A 98 -1.52 6.47 1.83
CA THR A 98 -2.30 7.65 1.44
C THR A 98 -1.73 8.92 2.05
N GLY A 99 -2.28 10.10 1.67
CA GLY A 99 -1.93 11.41 2.25
C GLY A 99 -1.04 12.27 1.36
N SER A 100 -0.47 11.71 0.29
CA SER A 100 0.36 12.46 -0.66
C SER A 100 -0.45 13.14 -1.76
N SER A 101 0.14 14.16 -2.38
CA SER A 101 -0.27 14.63 -3.70
C SER A 101 0.27 13.72 -4.80
N LEU A 102 -0.25 13.91 -6.04
CA LEU A 102 0.17 13.16 -7.23
C LEU A 102 1.44 13.75 -7.88
N ARG A 103 2.45 14.11 -7.09
CA ARG A 103 3.70 14.73 -7.59
C ARG A 103 4.90 13.77 -7.62
N TYR A 104 4.76 12.59 -7.02
CA TYR A 104 5.82 11.58 -6.91
C TYR A 104 5.23 10.18 -6.70
N ALA A 105 6.06 9.18 -6.87
CA ALA A 105 5.68 7.78 -6.62
C ALA A 105 5.91 7.41 -5.15
N LEU A 106 4.97 6.65 -4.60
CA LEU A 106 4.96 6.16 -3.21
C LEU A 106 5.57 4.78 -3.07
N TRP A 107 5.82 4.08 -4.18
CA TRP A 107 6.24 2.69 -4.19
C TRP A 107 7.12 2.39 -5.40
N GLY A 108 8.00 1.39 -5.26
CA GLY A 108 8.87 0.96 -6.36
C GLY A 108 9.48 -0.42 -6.14
N GLY A 109 10.40 -0.80 -7.02
CA GLY A 109 11.03 -2.12 -7.06
C GLY A 109 11.78 -2.50 -5.77
N LEU A 110 12.56 -1.59 -5.19
CA LEU A 110 13.29 -1.86 -3.95
C LEU A 110 12.35 -2.13 -2.76
N MET A 111 11.27 -1.35 -2.64
CA MET A 111 10.26 -1.56 -1.61
C MET A 111 9.54 -2.90 -1.81
N SER A 112 9.19 -3.24 -3.05
CA SER A 112 8.59 -4.54 -3.39
C SER A 112 9.50 -5.70 -3.00
N THR A 113 10.80 -5.60 -3.30
CA THR A 113 11.80 -6.62 -2.93
C THR A 113 11.86 -6.81 -1.42
N ARG A 114 11.86 -5.71 -0.65
CA ARG A 114 11.87 -5.78 0.82
C ARG A 114 10.58 -6.39 1.36
N ALA A 115 9.43 -5.93 0.89
CA ALA A 115 8.12 -6.43 1.31
C ALA A 115 7.96 -7.93 1.04
N MET A 116 8.43 -8.43 -0.10
CA MET A 116 8.46 -9.86 -0.42
C MET A 116 9.31 -10.66 0.58
N LYS A 117 10.45 -10.12 1.02
CA LYS A 117 11.31 -10.77 2.03
C LYS A 117 10.65 -10.89 3.39
N LEU A 118 9.66 -10.03 3.65
CA LEU A 118 8.85 -10.05 4.87
C LEU A 118 7.53 -10.83 4.70
N ASN A 119 7.33 -11.48 3.55
CA ASN A 119 6.10 -12.20 3.19
C ASN A 119 4.84 -11.31 3.22
N ALA A 120 4.99 -10.01 2.94
CA ALA A 120 3.86 -9.11 2.79
C ALA A 120 3.01 -9.50 1.57
N ALA A 121 1.70 -9.29 1.63
CA ALA A 121 0.76 -9.72 0.60
C ALA A 121 0.70 -8.78 -0.62
N GLY A 122 1.06 -7.49 -0.45
CA GLY A 122 1.01 -6.53 -1.54
C GLY A 122 1.11 -5.09 -1.07
N ALA A 123 0.93 -4.16 -2.02
CA ALA A 123 0.87 -2.72 -1.77
C ALA A 123 -0.34 -2.09 -2.47
N VAL A 124 -1.01 -1.16 -1.78
CA VAL A 124 -2.14 -0.38 -2.28
C VAL A 124 -1.85 1.10 -2.03
N LEU A 125 -1.83 1.90 -3.09
CA LEU A 125 -1.34 3.27 -3.06
C LEU A 125 -2.41 4.23 -3.55
N HIS A 126 -2.84 5.13 -2.71
CA HIS A 126 -3.60 6.30 -3.14
C HIS A 126 -2.63 7.33 -3.72
N GLY A 127 -1.95 6.95 -4.79
CA GLY A 127 -0.89 7.69 -5.48
C GLY A 127 -0.23 6.84 -6.56
N TYR A 128 0.95 7.25 -7.01
CA TYR A 128 1.67 6.58 -8.08
C TYR A 128 2.66 5.52 -7.58
N SER A 129 2.97 4.55 -8.46
CA SER A 129 4.12 3.64 -8.33
C SER A 129 5.16 3.95 -9.42
N ARG A 130 6.39 3.43 -9.26
CA ARG A 130 7.47 3.48 -10.25
C ARG A 130 8.14 2.11 -10.39
N ASP A 131 9.15 2.01 -11.23
CA ASP A 131 9.90 0.77 -11.49
C ASP A 131 8.99 -0.38 -11.94
N THR A 132 7.98 -0.06 -12.73
CA THR A 132 6.87 -0.97 -13.09
C THR A 132 7.37 -2.31 -13.62
N ASN A 133 8.35 -2.31 -14.53
CA ASN A 133 8.88 -3.55 -15.11
C ASN A 133 9.55 -4.44 -14.06
N GLU A 134 10.16 -3.86 -13.03
CA GLU A 134 10.77 -4.60 -11.93
C GLU A 134 9.70 -5.19 -11.03
N VAL A 135 8.71 -4.40 -10.64
CA VAL A 135 7.58 -4.86 -9.81
C VAL A 135 6.82 -5.99 -10.49
N LEU A 136 6.58 -5.88 -11.82
CA LEU A 136 5.96 -6.94 -12.62
C LEU A 136 6.80 -8.22 -12.64
N ARG A 137 8.13 -8.12 -12.83
CA ARG A 137 9.04 -9.29 -12.79
C ARG A 137 9.06 -9.98 -11.43
N LEU A 138 8.94 -9.20 -10.35
CA LEU A 138 8.82 -9.75 -9.00
C LEU A 138 7.48 -10.44 -8.76
N GLY A 139 6.45 -10.12 -9.55
CA GLY A 139 5.09 -10.62 -9.33
C GLY A 139 4.46 -10.10 -8.02
N PHE A 140 4.97 -8.98 -7.48
CA PHE A 140 4.48 -8.43 -6.22
C PHE A 140 3.17 -7.65 -6.44
N PRO A 141 2.04 -8.07 -5.82
CA PRO A 141 0.75 -7.42 -6.02
C PRO A 141 0.80 -5.95 -5.65
N THR A 142 0.64 -5.07 -6.65
CA THR A 142 0.73 -3.63 -6.47
C THR A 142 -0.44 -2.94 -7.15
N PHE A 143 -1.13 -2.10 -6.39
CA PHE A 143 -2.28 -1.31 -6.82
C PHE A 143 -1.95 0.17 -6.64
N SER A 144 -2.17 0.97 -7.67
CA SER A 144 -1.87 2.41 -7.66
C SER A 144 -2.79 3.19 -8.58
N MET A 145 -2.74 4.51 -8.52
CA MET A 145 -3.47 5.39 -9.44
C MET A 145 -2.79 5.52 -10.81
N GLY A 146 -1.66 4.84 -11.00
CA GLY A 146 -0.86 4.84 -12.21
C GLY A 146 0.63 4.80 -11.92
N THR A 147 1.43 5.06 -12.95
CA THR A 147 2.91 5.03 -12.85
C THR A 147 3.49 6.42 -13.08
N TYR A 148 4.49 6.79 -12.28
CA TYR A 148 5.19 8.05 -12.41
C TYR A 148 6.63 7.90 -11.91
N ALA A 149 7.61 8.35 -12.68
CA ALA A 149 9.02 8.10 -12.40
C ALA A 149 9.61 8.95 -11.25
N GLN A 150 8.93 10.04 -10.86
CA GLN A 150 9.44 10.99 -9.89
C GLN A 150 9.60 10.36 -8.50
N ASP A 151 10.79 10.51 -7.92
CA ASP A 151 11.10 10.02 -6.58
C ASP A 151 10.40 10.81 -5.46
N GLN A 152 10.07 10.12 -4.38
CA GLN A 152 9.50 10.69 -3.16
C GLN A 152 10.50 11.61 -2.44
N GLY A 153 11.74 11.22 -2.29
CA GLY A 153 12.81 11.80 -1.49
C GLY A 153 12.64 13.23 -0.98
N PRO A 154 12.81 14.26 -1.84
CA PRO A 154 12.69 15.66 -1.39
C PRO A 154 11.23 16.18 -1.38
N ARG A 155 10.22 15.37 -1.73
CA ARG A 155 8.83 15.81 -2.01
C ARG A 155 7.82 15.32 -1.04
N GLY A 156 8.07 14.17 -0.41
CA GLY A 156 7.15 13.53 0.50
C GLY A 156 7.87 12.76 1.59
N LYS A 157 7.15 12.52 2.67
CA LYS A 157 7.66 11.76 3.82
C LYS A 157 6.55 10.96 4.45
N VAL A 158 6.85 9.73 4.80
CA VAL A 158 6.01 8.97 5.71
C VAL A 158 6.10 9.60 7.10
N ILE A 159 4.97 9.99 7.65
CA ILE A 159 4.85 10.68 8.93
C ILE A 159 4.27 9.79 10.03
N ASP A 160 3.52 8.74 9.64
CA ASP A 160 2.99 7.77 10.59
C ASP A 160 2.66 6.44 9.86
N PHE A 161 2.51 5.36 10.63
CA PHE A 161 2.06 4.06 10.12
C PHE A 161 1.39 3.24 11.23
N ARG A 162 0.59 2.24 10.84
CA ARG A 162 -0.29 1.46 11.72
C ARG A 162 -1.35 2.33 12.44
N VAL A 163 -1.81 3.37 11.77
CA VAL A 163 -2.81 4.35 12.26
C VAL A 163 -4.24 3.89 11.96
#